data_090ac8cdab2f69fb19292caba689559b
#
_entry.id   090ac8cdab2f69fb19292caba689559b
#
_cell.length_a   1.000
_cell.length_b   1.000
_cell.length_c   1.000
_cell.angle_alpha   90.00
_cell.angle_beta   90.00
_cell.angle_gamma   90.00
#
_symmetry.space_group_name_H-M   'P 1'
#
loop_
_entity.id
_entity.type
_entity.pdbx_description
1 polymer ?
#
loop_
_entity_poly.entity_id
_entity_poly.type
_entity_poly.pdbx_seq_one_letter_code
_entity_poly.pdbx_strand_id
1 'polypeptide(L)'
;MLSGMRYFSFIITVFLALLLTNCKKKDVAIDTPKVDTIPMLVTQIQKCSRLYTTECHLHKIITHDDKVSLQGQFMKHDYNIDLPLGKRKIAIPMDAVVKAYIDFSAFDSTSVTRHGDRIEVVLPDPKVQLTSTSINHEDIKQYVALTRSRFSDEELTAYERQGREEIIKSLPSLNLTSQARENAANILIPMLVQAGFKETDITITFRKGFNPNNISSLMETSTDHGKRK
;
A
#
# COMPACT_ATOMS: atom_id res chain seq x y z
N MET A 1 -41.53 12.53 -84.65
CA MET A 1 -41.70 11.52 -83.58
C MET A 1 -40.50 11.37 -82.62
N LEU A 2 -39.35 12.05 -82.81
CA LEU A 2 -38.15 11.90 -82.01
C LEU A 2 -38.08 12.82 -80.77
N SER A 3 -38.88 13.88 -80.67
CA SER A 3 -38.84 14.86 -79.57
C SER A 3 -39.46 14.33 -78.27
N GLY A 4 -40.54 13.54 -78.32
CA GLY A 4 -41.23 12.99 -77.14
C GLY A 4 -40.41 11.96 -76.37
N MET A 5 -39.53 11.22 -77.04
CA MET A 5 -38.72 10.16 -76.44
C MET A 5 -37.57 10.73 -75.61
N ARG A 6 -37.07 11.92 -75.94
CA ARG A 6 -36.03 12.62 -75.16
C ARG A 6 -36.56 13.21 -73.82
N TYR A 7 -37.78 13.71 -73.85
CA TYR A 7 -38.46 14.23 -72.64
C TYR A 7 -38.87 13.09 -71.72
N PHE A 8 -39.28 11.96 -72.24
CA PHE A 8 -39.64 10.78 -71.46
C PHE A 8 -38.40 10.20 -70.74
N SER A 9 -37.28 10.13 -71.45
CA SER A 9 -35.99 9.71 -70.83
C SER A 9 -35.53 10.66 -69.74
N PHE A 10 -35.72 11.97 -69.92
CA PHE A 10 -35.33 12.98 -68.92
C PHE A 10 -36.23 12.92 -67.69
N ILE A 11 -37.52 12.64 -67.82
CA ILE A 11 -38.46 12.48 -66.72
C ILE A 11 -38.10 11.21 -65.86
N ILE A 12 -37.70 10.12 -66.52
CA ILE A 12 -37.31 8.89 -65.85
C ILE A 12 -36.03 9.09 -65.08
N THR A 13 -35.03 9.81 -65.61
CA THR A 13 -33.78 10.08 -64.89
C THR A 13 -33.97 11.00 -63.69
N VAL A 14 -34.83 12.02 -63.79
CA VAL A 14 -35.19 12.91 -62.69
C VAL A 14 -35.98 12.15 -61.61
N PHE A 15 -36.89 11.27 -62.03
CA PHE A 15 -37.64 10.44 -61.06
C PHE A 15 -36.71 9.42 -60.30
N LEU A 16 -35.76 8.83 -61.02
CA LEU A 16 -34.79 7.93 -60.46
C LEU A 16 -33.84 8.67 -59.51
N ALA A 17 -33.46 9.92 -59.83
CA ALA A 17 -32.63 10.74 -58.95
C ALA A 17 -33.35 11.16 -57.64
N LEU A 18 -34.66 11.40 -57.72
CA LEU A 18 -35.54 11.72 -56.59
C LEU A 18 -35.72 10.51 -55.64
N LEU A 19 -35.64 9.28 -56.15
CA LEU A 19 -35.70 8.07 -55.29
C LEU A 19 -34.42 7.81 -54.48
N LEU A 20 -33.29 8.37 -54.89
CA LEU A 20 -32.01 8.19 -54.24
C LEU A 20 -31.77 9.15 -53.05
N THR A 21 -32.60 10.20 -52.93
CA THR A 21 -32.41 11.21 -51.87
C THR A 21 -33.12 10.90 -50.54
N ASN A 22 -33.81 9.76 -50.41
CA ASN A 22 -34.64 9.45 -49.25
C ASN A 22 -33.98 8.50 -48.24
N CYS A 23 -32.65 8.35 -48.29
CA CYS A 23 -31.92 7.68 -47.23
C CYS A 23 -31.51 8.72 -46.16
N LYS A 24 -32.47 9.30 -45.43
CA LYS A 24 -32.19 9.82 -44.09
C LYS A 24 -31.85 8.61 -43.21
N LYS A 25 -30.57 8.34 -43.00
CA LYS A 25 -30.13 7.57 -41.83
C LYS A 25 -30.70 8.28 -40.61
N LYS A 26 -31.82 7.77 -40.07
CA LYS A 26 -32.09 7.96 -38.65
C LYS A 26 -30.93 7.28 -37.96
N ASP A 27 -30.02 8.09 -37.42
CA ASP A 27 -29.20 7.64 -36.33
C ASP A 27 -30.15 7.26 -35.19
N VAL A 28 -30.63 6.01 -35.23
CA VAL A 28 -31.21 5.38 -34.06
C VAL A 28 -30.04 5.30 -33.11
N ALA A 29 -29.92 6.29 -32.22
CA ALA A 29 -29.16 6.11 -31.00
C ALA A 29 -29.76 4.86 -30.35
N ILE A 30 -29.10 3.73 -30.55
CA ILE A 30 -29.37 2.53 -29.80
C ILE A 30 -28.94 2.95 -28.38
N ASP A 31 -29.94 3.34 -27.61
CA ASP A 31 -29.78 3.53 -26.16
C ASP A 31 -29.50 2.12 -25.62
N THR A 32 -28.25 1.69 -25.80
CA THR A 32 -27.77 0.47 -25.16
C THR A 32 -27.91 0.74 -23.66
N PRO A 33 -28.74 -0.05 -22.95
CA PRO A 33 -28.90 0.13 -21.54
C PRO A 33 -27.46 0.14 -20.94
N LYS A 34 -27.05 1.27 -20.35
CA LYS A 34 -25.76 1.36 -19.67
C LYS A 34 -25.81 0.28 -18.60
N VAL A 35 -25.20 -0.86 -18.88
CA VAL A 35 -25.08 -1.96 -17.92
C VAL A 35 -24.40 -1.37 -16.70
N ASP A 36 -25.03 -1.49 -15.54
CA ASP A 36 -24.43 -1.06 -14.30
C ASP A 36 -23.23 -1.97 -13.99
N THR A 37 -22.04 -1.49 -14.30
CA THR A 37 -20.78 -2.21 -14.11
C THR A 37 -20.29 -2.17 -12.66
N ILE A 38 -20.92 -1.37 -11.79
CA ILE A 38 -20.50 -1.19 -10.39
C ILE A 38 -20.53 -2.50 -9.59
N PRO A 39 -21.61 -3.33 -9.62
CA PRO A 39 -21.63 -4.57 -8.85
C PRO A 39 -20.51 -5.55 -9.26
N MET A 40 -20.20 -5.59 -10.56
CA MET A 40 -19.11 -6.43 -11.08
C MET A 40 -17.76 -5.90 -10.61
N LEU A 41 -17.55 -4.60 -10.65
CA LEU A 41 -16.33 -3.94 -10.17
C LEU A 41 -16.12 -4.19 -8.67
N VAL A 42 -17.15 -3.97 -7.85
CA VAL A 42 -17.11 -4.23 -6.40
C VAL A 42 -16.74 -5.69 -6.13
N THR A 43 -17.36 -6.63 -6.85
CA THR A 43 -17.07 -8.06 -6.72
C THR A 43 -15.62 -8.39 -7.10
N GLN A 44 -15.08 -7.76 -8.14
CA GLN A 44 -13.69 -7.95 -8.55
C GLN A 44 -12.71 -7.42 -7.50
N ILE A 45 -12.97 -6.23 -6.94
CA ILE A 45 -12.15 -5.65 -5.87
C ILE A 45 -12.23 -6.50 -4.61
N GLN A 46 -13.41 -6.97 -4.22
CA GLN A 46 -13.60 -7.82 -3.04
C GLN A 46 -12.87 -9.18 -3.14
N LYS A 47 -12.73 -9.73 -4.36
CA LYS A 47 -11.93 -10.96 -4.57
C LYS A 47 -10.47 -10.79 -4.18
N CYS A 48 -9.96 -9.57 -4.26
CA CYS A 48 -8.64 -9.20 -3.74
C CYS A 48 -8.82 -8.80 -2.28
N SER A 49 -8.90 -9.73 -1.34
CA SER A 49 -9.12 -9.41 0.08
C SER A 49 -8.15 -8.38 0.65
N ARG A 50 -6.89 -8.38 0.16
CA ARG A 50 -5.85 -7.39 0.51
C ARG A 50 -5.09 -6.97 -0.73
N LEU A 51 -4.93 -5.66 -0.93
CA LEU A 51 -4.07 -5.08 -1.96
C LEU A 51 -2.79 -4.58 -1.32
N TYR A 52 -1.70 -5.33 -1.48
CA TYR A 52 -0.37 -4.89 -1.07
C TYR A 52 0.16 -3.88 -2.08
N THR A 53 0.40 -2.67 -1.62
CA THR A 53 0.75 -1.53 -2.49
C THR A 53 2.18 -1.05 -2.29
N THR A 54 2.76 -1.32 -1.13
CA THR A 54 4.10 -0.84 -0.77
C THR A 54 4.82 -1.90 0.05
N GLU A 55 6.09 -2.13 -0.27
CA GLU A 55 7.01 -2.97 0.49
C GLU A 55 8.28 -2.15 0.78
N CYS A 56 8.73 -2.19 2.03
CA CYS A 56 9.91 -1.48 2.48
C CYS A 56 10.84 -2.45 3.21
N HIS A 57 12.09 -2.48 2.79
CA HIS A 57 13.17 -3.22 3.44
C HIS A 57 13.96 -2.26 4.33
N LEU A 58 14.05 -2.57 5.59
CA LEU A 58 14.75 -1.78 6.60
C LEU A 58 15.97 -2.56 7.08
N HIS A 59 17.10 -1.87 7.17
CA HIS A 59 18.30 -2.37 7.83
C HIS A 59 18.60 -1.46 9.03
N LYS A 60 18.69 -2.03 10.22
CA LYS A 60 18.95 -1.30 11.46
C LYS A 60 20.03 -2.01 12.26
N ILE A 61 20.98 -1.24 12.79
CA ILE A 61 21.99 -1.75 13.71
C ILE A 61 21.58 -1.34 15.12
N ILE A 62 21.32 -2.34 15.96
CA ILE A 62 21.06 -2.15 17.38
C ILE A 62 22.38 -2.21 18.11
N THR A 63 22.71 -1.17 18.86
CA THR A 63 23.94 -1.09 19.64
C THR A 63 23.62 -1.03 21.13
N HIS A 64 24.37 -1.78 21.91
CA HIS A 64 24.28 -1.70 23.36
C HIS A 64 25.69 -1.62 23.98
N ASP A 65 25.86 -0.64 24.87
CA ASP A 65 27.07 -0.44 25.67
C ASP A 65 26.75 -0.78 27.11
N ASP A 66 27.39 -1.82 27.60
CA ASP A 66 27.30 -2.23 29.01
C ASP A 66 28.59 -1.89 29.73
N LYS A 67 28.49 -1.12 30.80
CA LYS A 67 29.58 -0.63 31.59
C LYS A 67 29.38 -1.02 33.06
N VAL A 68 30.45 -1.41 33.73
CA VAL A 68 30.44 -1.55 35.18
C VAL A 68 30.90 -0.23 35.77
N SER A 69 30.05 0.37 36.57
CA SER A 69 30.42 1.58 37.33
C SER A 69 30.42 1.31 38.81
N LEU A 70 31.38 1.90 39.47
CA LEU A 70 31.46 1.90 40.93
C LEU A 70 30.72 3.14 41.43
N GLN A 71 29.61 2.91 42.10
CA GLN A 71 28.80 3.99 42.68
C GLN A 71 28.92 3.93 44.21
N GLY A 72 29.10 5.07 44.83
CA GLY A 72 29.14 5.17 46.28
C GLY A 72 29.05 6.62 46.74
N GLN A 73 28.96 6.79 48.06
CA GLN A 73 28.97 8.09 48.71
C GLN A 73 30.20 8.18 49.63
N PHE A 74 31.01 9.19 49.40
CA PHE A 74 32.13 9.49 50.26
C PHE A 74 32.04 10.94 50.73
N MET A 75 32.07 11.17 52.04
CA MET A 75 31.95 12.50 52.67
C MET A 75 30.78 13.35 52.16
N LYS A 76 29.59 12.74 51.98
CA LYS A 76 28.35 13.37 51.42
C LYS A 76 28.46 13.78 49.96
N HIS A 77 29.45 13.29 49.21
CA HIS A 77 29.56 13.45 47.77
C HIS A 77 29.34 12.10 47.10
N ASP A 78 28.41 12.05 46.15
CA ASP A 78 28.19 10.85 45.37
C ASP A 78 29.25 10.75 44.30
N TYR A 79 29.82 9.54 44.12
CA TYR A 79 30.74 9.25 43.02
C TYR A 79 30.22 8.12 42.15
N ASN A 80 30.49 8.25 40.85
CA ASN A 80 30.19 7.23 39.85
C ASN A 80 31.42 7.13 38.94
N ILE A 81 32.17 6.04 39.07
CA ILE A 81 33.41 5.82 38.32
C ILE A 81 33.21 4.63 37.40
N ASP A 82 33.24 4.89 36.06
CA ASP A 82 33.22 3.84 35.05
C ASP A 82 34.53 3.05 35.09
N LEU A 83 34.43 1.73 35.27
CA LEU A 83 35.60 0.84 35.29
C LEU A 83 35.97 0.49 33.83
N PRO A 84 37.17 0.89 33.33
CA PRO A 84 37.56 0.67 31.94
C PRO A 84 37.66 -0.81 31.57
N LEU A 85 37.97 -1.68 32.55
CA LEU A 85 38.06 -3.13 32.36
C LEU A 85 36.71 -3.87 32.42
N GLY A 86 35.62 -3.15 32.71
CA GLY A 86 34.27 -3.72 32.82
C GLY A 86 33.38 -3.48 31.59
N LYS A 87 33.92 -2.99 30.47
CA LYS A 87 33.13 -2.64 29.30
C LYS A 87 32.88 -3.84 28.42
N ARG A 88 31.65 -3.95 27.96
CA ARG A 88 31.28 -4.80 26.80
C ARG A 88 30.31 -4.07 25.90
N LYS A 89 30.45 -4.30 24.61
CA LYS A 89 29.63 -3.66 23.56
C LYS A 89 29.18 -4.70 22.62
N ILE A 90 27.99 -4.49 22.09
CA ILE A 90 27.42 -5.33 21.03
C ILE A 90 26.77 -4.46 19.96
N ALA A 91 26.91 -4.89 18.72
CA ALA A 91 26.19 -4.35 17.57
C ALA A 91 25.51 -5.51 16.84
N ILE A 92 24.20 -5.44 16.73
CA ILE A 92 23.35 -6.48 16.15
C ILE A 92 22.70 -5.87 14.89
N PRO A 93 23.12 -6.26 13.68
CA PRO A 93 22.41 -5.88 12.45
C PRO A 93 21.10 -6.65 12.38
N MET A 94 20.03 -5.93 12.08
CA MET A 94 18.68 -6.47 11.97
C MET A 94 18.04 -6.00 10.66
N ASP A 95 17.56 -6.95 9.87
CA ASP A 95 16.76 -6.70 8.68
C ASP A 95 15.28 -6.86 9.00
N ALA A 96 14.47 -6.00 8.41
CA ALA A 96 13.02 -6.06 8.57
C ALA A 96 12.32 -5.77 7.25
N VAL A 97 11.22 -6.47 7.00
CA VAL A 97 10.34 -6.21 5.87
C VAL A 97 9.00 -5.72 6.39
N VAL A 98 8.61 -4.56 5.88
CA VAL A 98 7.35 -3.90 6.21
C VAL A 98 6.52 -3.77 4.95
N LYS A 99 5.26 -4.18 5.02
CA LYS A 99 4.31 -4.06 3.91
C LYS A 99 3.15 -3.15 4.30
N ALA A 100 2.72 -2.33 3.34
CA ALA A 100 1.48 -1.59 3.47
C ALA A 100 0.45 -2.15 2.49
N TYR A 101 -0.79 -2.28 2.95
CA TYR A 101 -1.88 -2.85 2.17
C TYR A 101 -3.21 -2.20 2.49
N ILE A 102 -4.15 -2.29 1.55
CA ILE A 102 -5.54 -1.92 1.74
C ILE A 102 -6.35 -3.21 1.95
N ASP A 103 -7.16 -3.21 2.99
CA ASP A 103 -8.03 -4.33 3.36
C ASP A 103 -9.42 -4.11 2.78
N PHE A 104 -9.79 -4.91 1.80
CA PHE A 104 -11.09 -4.84 1.13
C PHE A 104 -12.19 -5.69 1.78
N SER A 105 -11.96 -6.29 2.95
CA SER A 105 -12.95 -7.13 3.61
C SER A 105 -14.28 -6.41 3.92
N ALA A 106 -14.20 -5.09 4.16
CA ALA A 106 -15.35 -4.22 4.41
C ALA A 106 -15.70 -3.31 3.21
N PHE A 107 -15.13 -3.57 2.03
CA PHE A 107 -15.44 -2.83 0.81
C PHE A 107 -16.72 -3.39 0.21
N ASP A 108 -17.68 -2.52 -0.10
CA ASP A 108 -19.00 -2.89 -0.63
C ASP A 108 -19.48 -1.88 -1.67
N SER A 109 -20.71 -2.06 -2.13
CA SER A 109 -21.32 -1.15 -3.12
C SER A 109 -21.49 0.29 -2.61
N THR A 110 -21.54 0.52 -1.29
CA THR A 110 -21.62 1.87 -0.71
C THR A 110 -20.28 2.62 -0.80
N SER A 111 -19.20 1.88 -1.03
CA SER A 111 -17.86 2.43 -1.23
C SER A 111 -17.63 2.97 -2.64
N VAL A 112 -18.60 2.76 -3.54
CA VAL A 112 -18.53 3.23 -4.94
C VAL A 112 -19.78 4.03 -5.26
N THR A 113 -19.59 5.31 -5.60
CA THR A 113 -20.70 6.20 -5.97
C THR A 113 -20.53 6.67 -7.40
N ARG A 114 -21.61 6.60 -8.18
CA ARG A 114 -21.65 7.07 -9.56
C ARG A 114 -22.53 8.31 -9.70
N HIS A 115 -22.00 9.35 -10.30
CA HIS A 115 -22.69 10.58 -10.63
C HIS A 115 -22.61 10.83 -12.15
N GLY A 116 -23.58 10.28 -12.90
CA GLY A 116 -23.55 10.31 -14.37
C GLY A 116 -22.37 9.53 -14.94
N ASP A 117 -21.42 10.23 -15.57
CA ASP A 117 -20.20 9.61 -16.11
C ASP A 117 -19.04 9.59 -15.10
N ARG A 118 -19.17 10.30 -13.98
CA ARG A 118 -18.15 10.32 -12.91
C ARG A 118 -18.34 9.17 -11.94
N ILE A 119 -17.23 8.64 -11.47
CA ILE A 119 -17.18 7.60 -10.43
C ILE A 119 -16.30 8.04 -9.29
N GLU A 120 -16.79 7.90 -8.06
CA GLU A 120 -16.03 8.09 -6.84
C GLU A 120 -15.90 6.74 -6.12
N VAL A 121 -14.67 6.40 -5.76
CA VAL A 121 -14.33 5.18 -5.02
C VAL A 121 -13.69 5.57 -3.70
N VAL A 122 -14.36 5.21 -2.60
CA VAL A 122 -13.88 5.48 -1.24
C VAL A 122 -13.20 4.23 -0.68
N LEU A 123 -11.88 4.26 -0.61
CA LEU A 123 -11.07 3.14 -0.14
C LEU A 123 -10.91 3.17 1.39
N PRO A 124 -10.75 2.00 2.04
CA PRO A 124 -10.26 1.94 3.42
C PRO A 124 -8.84 2.53 3.51
N ASP A 125 -8.50 3.08 4.68
CA ASP A 125 -7.13 3.53 4.92
C ASP A 125 -6.15 2.35 4.88
N PRO A 126 -4.94 2.56 4.31
CA PRO A 126 -3.92 1.52 4.29
C PRO A 126 -3.49 1.12 5.70
N LYS A 127 -3.28 -0.18 5.89
CA LYS A 127 -2.68 -0.77 7.09
C LYS A 127 -1.21 -1.07 6.83
N VAL A 128 -0.39 -0.96 7.87
CA VAL A 128 1.05 -1.26 7.82
C VAL A 128 1.30 -2.52 8.65
N GLN A 129 2.01 -3.48 8.08
CA GLN A 129 2.33 -4.76 8.71
C GLN A 129 3.84 -5.00 8.66
N LEU A 130 4.44 -5.27 9.83
CA LEU A 130 5.79 -5.81 9.92
C LEU A 130 5.73 -7.32 9.64
N THR A 131 6.18 -7.73 8.46
CA THR A 131 6.03 -9.12 7.99
C THR A 131 7.14 -10.02 8.47
N SER A 132 8.36 -9.51 8.54
CA SER A 132 9.50 -10.29 9.04
C SER A 132 10.54 -9.40 9.71
N THR A 133 11.26 -9.99 10.64
CA THR A 133 12.53 -9.49 11.16
C THR A 133 13.50 -10.65 11.18
N SER A 134 14.73 -10.40 10.74
CA SER A 134 15.80 -11.39 10.73
C SER A 134 17.10 -10.79 11.22
N ILE A 135 17.91 -11.61 11.88
CA ILE A 135 19.24 -11.27 12.33
C ILE A 135 20.19 -12.31 11.76
N ASN A 136 21.28 -11.86 11.15
CA ASN A 136 22.38 -12.74 10.83
C ASN A 136 23.33 -12.77 12.04
N HIS A 137 23.32 -13.87 12.75
CA HIS A 137 24.14 -14.05 13.95
C HIS A 137 25.64 -13.98 13.66
N GLU A 138 26.07 -14.29 12.43
CA GLU A 138 27.47 -14.19 12.00
C GLU A 138 27.96 -12.74 11.91
N ASP A 139 27.03 -11.79 11.67
CA ASP A 139 27.32 -10.37 11.56
C ASP A 139 27.29 -9.63 12.90
N ILE A 140 26.91 -10.31 13.98
CA ILE A 140 26.93 -9.72 15.33
C ILE A 140 28.36 -9.41 15.74
N LYS A 141 28.66 -8.15 16.02
CA LYS A 141 29.96 -7.70 16.51
C LYS A 141 29.91 -7.50 18.02
N GLN A 142 30.81 -8.17 18.72
CA GLN A 142 30.90 -8.06 20.17
C GLN A 142 32.32 -7.65 20.58
N TYR A 143 32.42 -6.69 21.52
CA TYR A 143 33.62 -6.37 22.25
C TYR A 143 33.36 -6.70 23.72
N VAL A 144 34.17 -7.58 24.27
CA VAL A 144 34.05 -8.02 25.66
C VAL A 144 35.43 -7.86 26.36
N ALA A 145 35.46 -7.07 27.41
CA ALA A 145 36.69 -6.92 28.21
C ALA A 145 37.06 -8.23 28.91
N LEU A 146 38.34 -8.43 29.16
CA LEU A 146 38.90 -9.68 29.74
C LEU A 146 38.24 -10.13 31.04
N THR A 147 37.70 -9.18 31.80
CA THR A 147 37.05 -9.41 33.10
C THR A 147 35.57 -9.73 33.03
N ARG A 148 35.02 -9.82 31.82
CA ARG A 148 33.59 -9.98 31.61
C ARG A 148 33.28 -11.24 30.79
N SER A 149 32.12 -11.83 31.08
CA SER A 149 31.52 -12.89 30.23
C SER A 149 30.96 -12.33 28.95
N ARG A 150 30.87 -13.16 27.92
CA ARG A 150 30.14 -12.84 26.71
C ARG A 150 28.66 -12.59 27.01
N PHE A 151 27.97 -11.95 26.06
CA PHE A 151 26.51 -11.80 26.14
C PHE A 151 25.84 -13.17 26.10
N SER A 152 24.88 -13.39 26.99
CA SER A 152 24.11 -14.62 27.02
C SER A 152 23.01 -14.61 25.93
N ASP A 153 22.45 -15.80 25.64
CA ASP A 153 21.39 -15.92 24.66
C ASP A 153 20.11 -15.16 25.10
N GLU A 154 19.86 -15.06 26.41
CA GLU A 154 18.75 -14.28 26.96
C GLU A 154 18.97 -12.78 26.74
N GLU A 155 20.20 -12.28 26.89
CA GLU A 155 20.53 -10.89 26.62
C GLU A 155 20.39 -10.59 25.14
N LEU A 156 20.87 -11.47 24.25
CA LEU A 156 20.71 -11.34 22.80
C LEU A 156 19.24 -11.29 22.42
N THR A 157 18.42 -12.20 22.94
CA THR A 157 16.97 -12.21 22.70
C THR A 157 16.30 -10.93 23.18
N ALA A 158 16.73 -10.38 24.31
CA ALA A 158 16.20 -9.11 24.81
C ALA A 158 16.54 -7.93 23.89
N TYR A 159 17.76 -7.88 23.34
CA TYR A 159 18.17 -6.84 22.38
C TYR A 159 17.46 -7.00 21.03
N GLU A 160 17.23 -8.22 20.57
CA GLU A 160 16.41 -8.48 19.38
C GLU A 160 14.98 -7.94 19.53
N ARG A 161 14.36 -8.20 20.67
CA ARG A 161 13.04 -7.65 20.99
C ARG A 161 13.06 -6.13 21.02
N GLN A 162 14.05 -5.54 21.69
CA GLN A 162 14.22 -4.08 21.72
C GLN A 162 14.37 -3.51 20.31
N GLY A 163 15.18 -4.13 19.47
CA GLY A 163 15.39 -3.73 18.08
C GLY A 163 14.10 -3.76 17.26
N ARG A 164 13.29 -4.81 17.43
CA ARG A 164 11.98 -4.91 16.81
C ARG A 164 11.04 -3.79 17.27
N GLU A 165 11.00 -3.50 18.56
CA GLU A 165 10.19 -2.39 19.08
C GLU A 165 10.65 -1.04 18.54
N GLU A 166 11.95 -0.83 18.40
CA GLU A 166 12.48 0.41 17.81
C GLU A 166 12.16 0.55 16.33
N ILE A 167 12.19 -0.56 15.57
CA ILE A 167 11.74 -0.57 14.18
C ILE A 167 10.27 -0.15 14.13
N ILE A 168 9.41 -0.79 14.94
CA ILE A 168 7.98 -0.47 15.03
C ILE A 168 7.77 1.02 15.32
N LYS A 169 8.49 1.58 16.30
CA LYS A 169 8.41 3.01 16.64
C LYS A 169 8.86 3.94 15.51
N SER A 170 9.72 3.47 14.61
CA SER A 170 10.20 4.25 13.48
C SER A 170 9.26 4.25 12.26
N LEU A 171 8.32 3.29 12.16
CA LEU A 171 7.43 3.13 11.01
C LEU A 171 6.62 4.40 10.65
N PRO A 172 6.11 5.19 11.62
CA PRO A 172 5.39 6.42 11.30
C PRO A 172 6.21 7.42 10.48
N SER A 173 7.53 7.48 10.70
CA SER A 173 8.42 8.40 10.01
C SER A 173 8.69 8.01 8.55
N LEU A 174 8.37 6.77 8.15
CA LEU A 174 8.63 6.25 6.80
C LEU A 174 7.56 6.65 5.78
N ASN A 175 6.50 7.32 6.20
CA ASN A 175 5.40 7.79 5.34
C ASN A 175 4.77 6.71 4.43
N LEU A 176 4.81 5.43 4.88
CA LEU A 176 4.34 4.28 4.11
C LEU A 176 2.86 4.34 3.75
N THR A 177 2.03 4.94 4.61
CA THR A 177 0.59 5.09 4.35
C THR A 177 0.29 6.03 3.19
N SER A 178 1.02 7.14 3.06
CA SER A 178 0.85 8.05 1.93
C SER A 178 1.30 7.41 0.62
N GLN A 179 2.44 6.72 0.63
CA GLN A 179 2.90 5.96 -0.53
C GLN A 179 1.92 4.85 -0.91
N ALA A 180 1.35 4.17 0.08
CA ALA A 180 0.37 3.12 -0.14
C ALA A 180 -0.92 3.64 -0.77
N ARG A 181 -1.38 4.84 -0.39
CA ARG A 181 -2.55 5.49 -1.01
C ARG A 181 -2.27 5.85 -2.47
N GLU A 182 -1.14 6.45 -2.75
CA GLU A 182 -0.74 6.82 -4.10
C GLU A 182 -0.62 5.59 -5.00
N ASN A 183 0.07 4.55 -4.54
CA ASN A 183 0.23 3.31 -5.28
C ASN A 183 -1.11 2.59 -5.51
N ALA A 184 -2.03 2.64 -4.53
CA ALA A 184 -3.36 2.07 -4.70
C ALA A 184 -4.16 2.80 -5.79
N ALA A 185 -4.10 4.13 -5.82
CA ALA A 185 -4.75 4.91 -6.88
C ALA A 185 -4.15 4.56 -8.25
N ASN A 186 -2.82 4.47 -8.36
CA ASN A 186 -2.12 4.10 -9.58
C ASN A 186 -2.46 2.69 -10.09
N ILE A 187 -2.84 1.77 -9.20
CA ILE A 187 -3.30 0.42 -9.57
C ILE A 187 -4.78 0.43 -9.98
N LEU A 188 -5.63 1.16 -9.26
CA LEU A 188 -7.08 1.09 -9.44
C LEU A 188 -7.57 1.96 -10.61
N ILE A 189 -6.94 3.11 -10.87
CA ILE A 189 -7.33 3.99 -11.99
C ILE A 189 -7.34 3.25 -13.32
N PRO A 190 -6.29 2.51 -13.74
CA PRO A 190 -6.32 1.74 -14.98
C PRO A 190 -7.42 0.67 -15.02
N MET A 191 -7.74 0.04 -13.88
CA MET A 191 -8.82 -0.94 -13.79
C MET A 191 -10.19 -0.28 -14.05
N LEU A 192 -10.41 0.92 -13.52
CA LEU A 192 -11.63 1.69 -13.73
C LEU A 192 -11.74 2.20 -15.17
N VAL A 193 -10.61 2.58 -15.78
CA VAL A 193 -10.55 2.94 -17.19
C VAL A 193 -10.93 1.76 -18.08
N GLN A 194 -10.44 0.55 -17.78
CA GLN A 194 -10.83 -0.68 -18.48
C GLN A 194 -12.33 -1.02 -18.28
N ALA A 195 -12.91 -0.63 -17.16
CA ALA A 195 -14.36 -0.76 -16.92
C ALA A 195 -15.22 0.27 -17.66
N GLY A 196 -14.59 1.18 -18.43
CA GLY A 196 -15.26 2.12 -19.33
C GLY A 196 -15.39 3.55 -18.80
N PHE A 197 -14.73 3.89 -17.68
CA PHE A 197 -14.68 5.26 -17.16
C PHE A 197 -13.51 6.03 -17.78
N LYS A 198 -13.67 7.34 -17.97
CA LYS A 198 -12.56 8.20 -18.37
C LYS A 198 -11.71 8.52 -17.14
N GLU A 199 -10.41 8.57 -17.28
CA GLU A 199 -9.48 8.88 -16.17
C GLU A 199 -9.83 10.20 -15.47
N THR A 200 -10.23 11.22 -16.23
CA THR A 200 -10.67 12.54 -15.71
C THR A 200 -11.95 12.49 -14.87
N ASP A 201 -12.73 11.44 -15.01
CA ASP A 201 -14.01 11.25 -14.34
C ASP A 201 -13.92 10.29 -13.14
N ILE A 202 -12.70 9.81 -12.84
CA ILE A 202 -12.41 8.91 -11.72
C ILE A 202 -11.89 9.72 -10.53
N THR A 203 -12.51 9.54 -9.38
CA THR A 203 -12.04 10.11 -8.11
C THR A 203 -11.83 8.96 -7.13
N ILE A 204 -10.61 8.85 -6.58
CA ILE A 204 -10.28 7.89 -5.52
C ILE A 204 -10.02 8.68 -4.24
N THR A 205 -10.78 8.36 -3.20
CA THR A 205 -10.65 8.96 -1.86
C THR A 205 -10.40 7.88 -0.84
N PHE A 206 -9.88 8.28 0.33
CA PHE A 206 -9.63 7.36 1.43
C PHE A 206 -10.46 7.78 2.65
N ARG A 207 -10.99 6.80 3.38
CA ARG A 207 -11.75 7.06 4.60
C ARG A 207 -10.86 7.83 5.59
N LYS A 208 -11.32 9.01 6.02
CA LYS A 208 -10.62 9.79 7.03
C LYS A 208 -10.81 9.11 8.39
N GLY A 209 -9.89 8.30 8.79
CA GLY A 209 -9.89 7.64 10.11
C GLY A 209 -8.48 7.49 10.66
N PHE A 210 -7.48 7.94 9.90
CA PHE A 210 -6.08 7.78 10.26
C PHE A 210 -5.63 8.84 11.25
N ASN A 211 -5.35 8.40 12.48
CA ASN A 211 -4.55 9.17 13.42
C ASN A 211 -3.10 8.65 13.35
N PRO A 212 -2.11 9.46 12.90
CA PRO A 212 -0.71 9.04 12.81
C PRO A 212 -0.17 8.45 14.10
N ASN A 213 -0.72 8.86 15.24
CA ASN A 213 -0.33 8.40 16.57
C ASN A 213 -0.90 7.02 16.94
N ASN A 214 -1.74 6.42 16.10
CA ASN A 214 -2.42 5.15 16.39
C ASN A 214 -1.95 4.00 15.49
N ILE A 215 -0.72 4.07 14.98
CA ILE A 215 -0.12 3.02 14.14
C ILE A 215 -0.05 1.68 14.84
N SER A 216 0.16 1.66 16.15
CA SER A 216 0.18 0.42 16.94
C SER A 216 -1.13 -0.37 16.87
N SER A 217 -2.27 0.29 16.71
CA SER A 217 -3.59 -0.37 16.56
C SER A 217 -3.87 -0.87 15.14
N LEU A 218 -3.10 -0.38 14.15
CA LEU A 218 -3.20 -0.79 12.75
C LEU A 218 -2.21 -1.89 12.38
N MET A 219 -1.35 -2.29 13.33
CA MET A 219 -0.33 -3.30 13.11
C MET A 219 -0.84 -4.68 13.52
N GLU A 220 -1.08 -5.53 12.53
CA GLU A 220 -1.21 -6.96 12.76
C GLU A 220 0.19 -7.54 13.00
N THR A 221 0.44 -8.03 14.19
CA THR A 221 1.67 -8.74 14.54
C THR A 221 1.50 -10.21 14.13
N SER A 222 1.87 -10.57 12.92
CA SER A 222 2.00 -11.98 12.58
C SER A 222 3.33 -12.49 13.13
N THR A 223 3.29 -13.22 14.21
CA THR A 223 4.41 -14.05 14.68
C THR A 223 4.42 -15.34 13.88
N ASP A 224 5.10 -15.34 12.74
CA ASP A 224 5.47 -16.60 12.09
C ASP A 224 6.72 -17.13 12.79
N HIS A 225 6.51 -18.05 13.72
CA HIS A 225 7.59 -18.87 14.25
C HIS A 225 8.00 -19.86 13.17
N GLY A 226 8.95 -19.45 12.33
CA GLY A 226 9.58 -20.34 11.37
C GLY A 226 10.08 -21.59 12.09
N LYS A 227 9.40 -22.72 11.86
CA LYS A 227 9.87 -24.03 12.28
C LYS A 227 11.23 -24.26 11.65
N ARG A 228 12.28 -24.30 12.47
CA ARG A 228 13.56 -24.86 12.10
C ARG A 228 13.36 -26.32 11.71
N LYS A 229 13.75 -26.68 10.49
CA LYS A 229 14.15 -28.03 10.11
C LYS A 229 15.64 -28.13 10.21
#